data_18cc5e52e8db3fe9a3a2ce1a5eb68a9b
#
_entry.id   18cc5e52e8db3fe9a3a2ce1a5eb68a9b
#
_cell.length_a   1.000
_cell.length_b   1.000
_cell.length_c   1.000
_cell.angle_alpha   90.00
_cell.angle_beta   90.00
_cell.angle_gamma   90.00
#
_symmetry.space_group_name_H-M   'P 1'
#
loop_
_entity.id
_entity.type
_entity.pdbx_description
1 polymer ?
#
loop_
_entity_poly.entity_id
_entity_poly.type
_entity_poly.pdbx_seq_one_letter_code
_entity_poly.pdbx_strand_id
1 'polypeptide(L)'
;MHGKPITMQDVAKAAGVSTSTVSRVLDERLPPSNSPAAQRVKKTAEELGYKRDILASSLRRGGTGTIGVLVPRLSDTVMALIYEAISKVAQERHYFAIVATSGDDPESERQAVELLLNRRVDGLILATSRLDDQLPSQLRDRGVPHSLVLRTDGKSPSALGDDIQGGYLATRHLIDLGHRDIGLVAGPSFTSSARDRQKGFRKAMSESGIPVREPWIIESGYGIEAGEEAGLALLSQNEKPTAIFAVNDNLAIGVMAAAHRLGIEVGKTLSLVGYNDIPLASRLPVPLTSVYIPFDYIAQQAVDLLLSDKHSGSPINRVAMPSLIPRSSSVRHI
;
A
#
# COMPACT_ATOMS: atom_id res chain seq x y z
N MET A 1 -21.59 -15.86 -34.96
CA MET A 1 -20.81 -15.19 -36.03
C MET A 1 -20.28 -13.89 -35.44
N HIS A 2 -19.00 -13.80 -35.09
CA HIS A 2 -18.40 -12.54 -34.63
C HIS A 2 -18.10 -11.73 -35.90
N GLY A 3 -18.85 -10.63 -36.11
CA GLY A 3 -18.57 -9.69 -37.18
C GLY A 3 -17.14 -9.12 -37.04
N LYS A 4 -16.52 -8.77 -38.15
CA LYS A 4 -15.19 -8.15 -38.18
C LYS A 4 -15.23 -6.90 -37.29
N PRO A 5 -14.30 -6.75 -36.34
CA PRO A 5 -14.29 -5.58 -35.42
C PRO A 5 -14.16 -4.29 -36.24
N ILE A 6 -15.00 -3.30 -35.93
CA ILE A 6 -14.95 -1.97 -36.53
C ILE A 6 -13.59 -1.33 -36.24
N THR A 7 -12.95 -0.80 -37.27
CA THR A 7 -11.60 -0.21 -37.18
C THR A 7 -11.66 1.32 -37.18
N MET A 8 -10.56 1.97 -36.76
CA MET A 8 -10.40 3.44 -36.86
C MET A 8 -10.54 3.93 -38.31
N GLN A 9 -10.17 3.10 -39.32
CA GLN A 9 -10.33 3.42 -40.72
C GLN A 9 -11.80 3.46 -41.14
N ASP A 10 -12.62 2.57 -40.59
CA ASP A 10 -14.05 2.55 -40.88
C ASP A 10 -14.73 3.80 -40.36
N VAL A 11 -14.38 4.25 -39.13
CA VAL A 11 -14.87 5.50 -38.56
C VAL A 11 -14.39 6.70 -39.38
N ALA A 12 -13.12 6.72 -39.80
CA ALA A 12 -12.56 7.82 -40.61
C ALA A 12 -13.28 7.95 -41.95
N LYS A 13 -13.53 6.82 -42.62
CA LYS A 13 -14.25 6.76 -43.90
C LYS A 13 -15.71 7.23 -43.74
N ALA A 14 -16.42 6.75 -42.71
CA ALA A 14 -17.81 7.12 -42.47
C ALA A 14 -17.97 8.58 -42.03
N ALA A 15 -17.03 9.14 -41.23
CA ALA A 15 -17.07 10.52 -40.78
C ALA A 15 -16.49 11.53 -41.80
N GLY A 16 -15.92 11.05 -42.94
CA GLY A 16 -15.31 11.89 -43.95
C GLY A 16 -14.06 12.67 -43.47
N VAL A 17 -13.22 12.02 -42.66
CA VAL A 17 -11.99 12.66 -42.10
C VAL A 17 -10.79 11.71 -42.21
N SER A 18 -9.59 12.21 -41.90
CA SER A 18 -8.41 11.34 -41.83
C SER A 18 -8.40 10.48 -40.55
N THR A 19 -7.73 9.32 -40.59
CA THR A 19 -7.52 8.48 -39.39
C THR A 19 -6.78 9.21 -38.26
N SER A 20 -5.88 10.14 -38.60
CA SER A 20 -5.20 11.01 -37.61
C SER A 20 -6.19 11.95 -36.90
N THR A 21 -7.20 12.46 -37.61
CA THR A 21 -8.27 13.26 -37.02
C THR A 21 -9.12 12.43 -36.08
N VAL A 22 -9.53 11.22 -36.46
CA VAL A 22 -10.27 10.29 -35.60
C VAL A 22 -9.46 9.98 -34.35
N SER A 23 -8.18 9.62 -34.51
CA SER A 23 -7.29 9.32 -33.39
C SER A 23 -7.20 10.46 -32.39
N ARG A 24 -7.06 11.69 -32.86
CA ARG A 24 -6.98 12.89 -32.01
C ARG A 24 -8.30 13.23 -31.31
N VAL A 25 -9.42 13.11 -32.02
CA VAL A 25 -10.75 13.45 -31.48
C VAL A 25 -11.20 12.43 -30.43
N LEU A 26 -10.85 11.16 -30.60
CA LEU A 26 -11.18 10.08 -29.66
C LEU A 26 -10.10 9.86 -28.60
N ASP A 27 -9.09 10.70 -28.53
CA ASP A 27 -8.08 10.64 -27.47
C ASP A 27 -8.54 11.44 -26.24
N GLU A 28 -9.05 10.76 -25.23
CA GLU A 28 -9.60 11.35 -24.00
C GLU A 28 -8.56 12.17 -23.17
N ARG A 29 -7.26 12.02 -23.47
CA ARG A 29 -6.17 12.77 -22.81
C ARG A 29 -5.96 14.15 -23.41
N LEU A 30 -6.48 14.38 -24.60
CA LEU A 30 -6.42 15.69 -25.25
C LEU A 30 -7.64 16.53 -24.88
N PRO A 31 -7.49 17.86 -24.82
CA PRO A 31 -8.62 18.74 -24.59
C PRO A 31 -9.76 18.42 -25.59
N PRO A 32 -11.01 18.31 -25.13
CA PRO A 32 -12.14 17.97 -26.00
C PRO A 32 -12.32 19.04 -27.08
N SER A 33 -12.35 18.61 -28.34
CA SER A 33 -12.66 19.50 -29.45
C SER A 33 -14.17 19.50 -29.71
N ASN A 34 -14.75 20.69 -29.88
CA ASN A 34 -16.15 20.91 -30.23
C ASN A 34 -16.33 21.31 -31.70
N SER A 35 -15.30 21.12 -32.54
CA SER A 35 -15.41 21.39 -33.97
C SER A 35 -16.49 20.51 -34.64
N PRO A 36 -17.11 20.98 -35.74
CA PRO A 36 -18.08 20.17 -36.49
C PRO A 36 -17.54 18.79 -36.92
N ALA A 37 -16.24 18.73 -37.24
CA ALA A 37 -15.55 17.48 -37.59
C ALA A 37 -15.44 16.54 -36.36
N ALA A 38 -15.14 17.09 -35.20
CA ALA A 38 -15.04 16.31 -33.96
C ALA A 38 -16.41 15.75 -33.53
N GLN A 39 -17.48 16.52 -33.67
CA GLN A 39 -18.85 16.07 -33.40
C GLN A 39 -19.26 14.93 -34.34
N ARG A 40 -18.97 15.05 -35.65
CA ARG A 40 -19.22 13.95 -36.59
C ARG A 40 -18.46 12.69 -36.23
N VAL A 41 -17.18 12.79 -35.89
CA VAL A 41 -16.37 11.64 -35.51
C VAL A 41 -16.93 10.94 -34.29
N LYS A 42 -17.28 11.67 -33.21
CA LYS A 42 -17.87 11.10 -31.99
C LYS A 42 -19.18 10.37 -32.29
N LYS A 43 -20.09 11.03 -33.03
CA LYS A 43 -21.38 10.45 -33.44
C LYS A 43 -21.19 9.18 -34.26
N THR A 44 -20.34 9.23 -35.29
CA THR A 44 -20.08 8.07 -36.17
C THR A 44 -19.42 6.92 -35.41
N ALA A 45 -18.50 7.18 -34.47
CA ALA A 45 -17.88 6.15 -33.64
C ALA A 45 -18.93 5.44 -32.75
N GLU A 46 -19.85 6.20 -32.17
CA GLU A 46 -20.96 5.68 -31.35
C GLU A 46 -21.94 4.84 -32.20
N GLU A 47 -22.37 5.36 -33.35
CA GLU A 47 -23.29 4.66 -34.27
C GLU A 47 -22.72 3.34 -34.80
N LEU A 48 -21.40 3.29 -35.06
CA LEU A 48 -20.70 2.09 -35.50
C LEU A 48 -20.35 1.13 -34.36
N GLY A 49 -20.53 1.55 -33.09
CA GLY A 49 -20.09 0.77 -31.94
C GLY A 49 -18.56 0.64 -31.87
N TYR A 50 -17.82 1.61 -32.43
CA TYR A 50 -16.36 1.57 -32.43
C TYR A 50 -15.83 1.71 -31.00
N LYS A 51 -15.11 0.69 -30.55
CA LYS A 51 -14.30 0.76 -29.33
C LYS A 51 -12.84 0.91 -29.73
N ARG A 52 -12.20 1.93 -29.18
CA ARG A 52 -10.78 2.17 -29.45
C ARG A 52 -9.97 0.94 -29.03
N ASP A 53 -9.22 0.39 -29.96
CA ASP A 53 -8.23 -0.64 -29.64
C ASP A 53 -7.05 0.01 -28.90
N ILE A 54 -7.07 -0.15 -27.58
CA ILE A 54 -6.03 0.40 -26.69
C ILE A 54 -4.68 -0.23 -27.04
N LEU A 55 -4.65 -1.53 -27.39
CA LEU A 55 -3.42 -2.25 -27.76
C LEU A 55 -2.79 -1.71 -29.05
N ALA A 56 -3.60 -1.51 -30.11
CA ALA A 56 -3.11 -0.94 -31.36
C ALA A 56 -2.68 0.54 -31.21
N SER A 57 -3.24 1.28 -30.25
CA SER A 57 -2.85 2.66 -29.96
C SER A 57 -1.61 2.74 -29.08
N SER A 58 -1.37 1.76 -28.22
CA SER A 58 -0.21 1.66 -27.32
C SER A 58 1.07 1.31 -28.09
N LEU A 59 0.99 0.43 -29.07
CA LEU A 59 2.11 0.08 -29.96
C LEU A 59 2.70 1.30 -30.71
N ARG A 60 1.88 2.29 -31.01
CA ARG A 60 2.32 3.54 -31.67
C ARG A 60 2.89 4.58 -30.70
N ARG A 61 2.72 4.42 -29.40
CA ARG A 61 3.05 5.40 -28.36
C ARG A 61 4.12 4.96 -27.38
N GLY A 62 4.59 3.70 -27.48
CA GLY A 62 5.65 3.17 -26.63
C GLY A 62 5.20 2.71 -25.24
N GLY A 63 3.85 2.62 -24.97
CA GLY A 63 3.33 2.12 -23.69
C GLY A 63 1.89 1.64 -23.77
N THR A 64 1.49 0.74 -22.88
CA THR A 64 0.14 0.15 -22.84
C THR A 64 -0.87 0.99 -22.06
N GLY A 65 -0.40 1.97 -21.28
CA GLY A 65 -1.22 2.72 -20.34
C GLY A 65 -1.66 1.85 -19.16
N THR A 66 -0.89 0.81 -18.83
CA THR A 66 -1.22 -0.12 -17.75
C THR A 66 -0.04 -0.25 -16.81
N ILE A 67 -0.29 -0.17 -15.51
CA ILE A 67 0.69 -0.46 -14.45
C ILE A 67 0.29 -1.71 -13.68
N GLY A 68 1.28 -2.52 -13.31
CA GLY A 68 1.10 -3.67 -12.44
C GLY A 68 1.29 -3.27 -10.98
N VAL A 69 0.39 -3.69 -10.10
CA VAL A 69 0.51 -3.49 -8.65
C VAL A 69 0.58 -4.86 -7.99
N LEU A 70 1.65 -5.13 -7.27
CA LEU A 70 1.82 -6.38 -6.55
C LEU A 70 1.67 -6.15 -5.05
N VAL A 71 0.73 -6.88 -4.45
CA VAL A 71 0.47 -6.88 -3.00
C VAL A 71 0.52 -8.31 -2.46
N PRO A 72 0.83 -8.53 -1.17
CA PRO A 72 0.82 -9.89 -0.61
C PRO A 72 -0.59 -10.52 -0.69
N ARG A 73 -1.61 -9.80 -0.27
CA ARG A 73 -3.02 -10.26 -0.25
C ARG A 73 -3.99 -9.09 -0.17
N LEU A 74 -5.14 -9.19 -0.84
CA LEU A 74 -6.19 -8.15 -0.78
C LEU A 74 -7.11 -8.30 0.45
N SER A 75 -7.02 -9.42 1.18
CA SER A 75 -7.70 -9.58 2.47
C SER A 75 -7.05 -8.74 3.59
N ASP A 76 -5.84 -8.26 3.41
CA ASP A 76 -5.24 -7.24 4.28
C ASP A 76 -5.80 -5.86 3.91
N THR A 77 -6.50 -5.23 4.86
CA THR A 77 -7.15 -3.93 4.66
C THR A 77 -6.17 -2.85 4.19
N VAL A 78 -4.93 -2.85 4.70
CA VAL A 78 -3.89 -1.87 4.29
C VAL A 78 -3.54 -2.06 2.82
N MET A 79 -3.40 -3.31 2.37
CA MET A 79 -3.06 -3.64 0.98
C MET A 79 -4.22 -3.30 0.03
N ALA A 80 -5.47 -3.47 0.47
CA ALA A 80 -6.65 -3.05 -0.29
C ALA A 80 -6.70 -1.51 -0.42
N LEU A 81 -6.53 -0.79 0.69
CA LEU A 81 -6.56 0.68 0.72
C LEU A 81 -5.46 1.30 -0.15
N ILE A 82 -4.22 0.80 -0.06
CA ILE A 82 -3.13 1.34 -0.89
C ILE A 82 -3.34 1.03 -2.37
N TYR A 83 -3.89 -0.16 -2.71
CA TYR A 83 -4.23 -0.48 -4.09
C TYR A 83 -5.32 0.44 -4.65
N GLU A 84 -6.39 0.68 -3.89
CA GLU A 84 -7.46 1.61 -4.28
C GLU A 84 -6.91 3.03 -4.51
N ALA A 85 -6.06 3.52 -3.60
CA ALA A 85 -5.42 4.82 -3.73
C ALA A 85 -4.51 4.88 -4.98
N ILE A 86 -3.68 3.85 -5.23
CA ILE A 86 -2.85 3.74 -6.44
C ILE A 86 -3.72 3.72 -7.70
N SER A 87 -4.79 2.94 -7.70
CA SER A 87 -5.70 2.82 -8.84
C SER A 87 -6.35 4.15 -9.20
N LYS A 88 -6.77 4.93 -8.19
CA LYS A 88 -7.32 6.27 -8.36
C LYS A 88 -6.29 7.22 -8.98
N VAL A 89 -5.08 7.28 -8.42
CA VAL A 89 -4.01 8.15 -8.95
C VAL A 89 -3.58 7.72 -10.35
N ALA A 90 -3.48 6.42 -10.62
CA ALA A 90 -3.19 5.89 -11.94
C ALA A 90 -4.23 6.36 -12.98
N GLN A 91 -5.52 6.29 -12.63
CA GLN A 91 -6.61 6.76 -13.49
C GLN A 91 -6.50 8.27 -13.80
N GLU A 92 -6.16 9.10 -12.80
CA GLU A 92 -5.92 10.54 -12.99
C GLU A 92 -4.74 10.82 -13.94
N ARG A 93 -3.79 9.87 -14.05
CA ARG A 93 -2.66 9.90 -14.98
C ARG A 93 -2.93 9.16 -16.29
N HIS A 94 -4.18 8.77 -16.56
CA HIS A 94 -4.62 7.99 -17.72
C HIS A 94 -3.97 6.62 -17.83
N TYR A 95 -3.66 5.98 -16.69
CA TYR A 95 -3.22 4.60 -16.57
C TYR A 95 -4.30 3.73 -15.95
N PHE A 96 -4.29 2.45 -16.31
CA PHE A 96 -5.09 1.42 -15.66
C PHE A 96 -4.20 0.59 -14.73
N ALA A 97 -4.61 0.40 -13.47
CA ALA A 97 -3.87 -0.42 -12.52
C ALA A 97 -4.42 -1.85 -12.51
N ILE A 98 -3.54 -2.84 -12.72
CA ILE A 98 -3.85 -4.27 -12.57
C ILE A 98 -3.19 -4.77 -11.31
N VAL A 99 -3.96 -5.40 -10.41
CA VAL A 99 -3.42 -6.01 -9.19
C VAL A 99 -3.10 -7.49 -9.40
N ALA A 100 -2.00 -7.94 -8.81
CA ALA A 100 -1.68 -9.34 -8.59
C ALA A 100 -1.35 -9.56 -7.10
N THR A 101 -1.56 -10.79 -6.63
CA THR A 101 -1.24 -11.19 -5.25
C THR A 101 -0.23 -12.33 -5.26
N SER A 102 0.71 -12.34 -4.29
CA SER A 102 1.78 -13.34 -4.21
C SER A 102 1.85 -14.07 -2.88
N GLY A 103 1.01 -13.70 -1.91
CA GLY A 103 1.27 -14.11 -0.52
C GLY A 103 2.56 -13.46 0.01
N ASP A 104 3.24 -14.15 0.91
CA ASP A 104 4.55 -13.74 1.44
C ASP A 104 5.67 -14.68 0.93
N ASP A 105 5.42 -15.42 -0.17
CA ASP A 105 6.34 -16.38 -0.76
C ASP A 105 7.13 -15.73 -1.92
N PRO A 106 8.50 -15.71 -1.85
CA PRO A 106 9.31 -15.06 -2.87
C PRO A 106 9.20 -15.68 -4.27
N GLU A 107 8.91 -16.99 -4.38
CA GLU A 107 8.76 -17.64 -5.68
C GLU A 107 7.44 -17.22 -6.35
N SER A 108 6.34 -17.23 -5.59
CA SER A 108 5.04 -16.73 -6.04
C SER A 108 5.12 -15.26 -6.44
N GLU A 109 5.94 -14.47 -5.75
CA GLU A 109 6.19 -13.07 -6.08
C GLU A 109 6.85 -12.91 -7.44
N ARG A 110 7.92 -13.66 -7.72
CA ARG A 110 8.59 -13.67 -9.03
C ARG A 110 7.64 -14.10 -10.15
N GLN A 111 6.86 -15.15 -9.94
CA GLN A 111 5.88 -15.62 -10.92
C GLN A 111 4.80 -14.56 -11.21
N ALA A 112 4.28 -13.90 -10.19
CA ALA A 112 3.28 -12.84 -10.35
C ALA A 112 3.86 -11.64 -11.14
N VAL A 113 5.11 -11.26 -10.87
CA VAL A 113 5.81 -10.22 -11.63
C VAL A 113 5.97 -10.62 -13.10
N GLU A 114 6.44 -11.82 -13.41
CA GLU A 114 6.57 -12.27 -14.80
C GLU A 114 5.22 -12.32 -15.52
N LEU A 115 4.15 -12.71 -14.85
CA LEU A 115 2.80 -12.68 -15.42
C LEU A 115 2.36 -11.24 -15.76
N LEU A 116 2.66 -10.26 -14.91
CA LEU A 116 2.36 -8.85 -15.17
C LEU A 116 3.21 -8.31 -16.35
N LEU A 117 4.51 -8.63 -16.38
CA LEU A 117 5.40 -8.22 -17.48
C LEU A 117 4.98 -8.85 -18.83
N ASN A 118 4.55 -10.11 -18.83
CA ASN A 118 4.00 -10.78 -20.02
C ASN A 118 2.70 -10.11 -20.52
N ARG A 119 1.95 -9.42 -19.66
CA ARG A 119 0.81 -8.56 -20.03
C ARG A 119 1.22 -7.18 -20.51
N ARG A 120 2.55 -6.93 -20.63
CA ARG A 120 3.14 -5.68 -21.12
C ARG A 120 2.71 -4.46 -20.29
N VAL A 121 2.69 -4.58 -18.95
CA VAL A 121 2.54 -3.41 -18.10
C VAL A 121 3.71 -2.46 -18.32
N ASP A 122 3.47 -1.14 -18.25
CA ASP A 122 4.48 -0.10 -18.49
C ASP A 122 5.43 0.05 -17.29
N GLY A 123 5.05 -0.49 -16.13
CA GLY A 123 5.87 -0.54 -14.94
C GLY A 123 5.15 -1.23 -13.78
N LEU A 124 5.85 -1.38 -12.65
CA LEU A 124 5.39 -2.13 -11.48
C LEU A 124 5.44 -1.26 -10.22
N ILE A 125 4.42 -1.39 -9.37
CA ILE A 125 4.43 -0.89 -7.98
C ILE A 125 4.37 -2.09 -7.06
N LEU A 126 5.38 -2.26 -6.19
CA LEU A 126 5.53 -3.44 -5.34
C LEU A 126 5.33 -3.06 -3.86
N ALA A 127 4.31 -3.66 -3.22
CA ALA A 127 4.07 -3.57 -1.77
C ALA A 127 4.60 -4.81 -1.02
N THR A 128 5.29 -5.70 -1.73
CA THR A 128 5.78 -6.99 -1.24
C THR A 128 7.24 -6.98 -0.83
N SER A 129 7.99 -5.91 -1.14
CA SER A 129 9.44 -5.85 -0.97
C SER A 129 9.91 -6.33 0.40
N ARG A 130 10.95 -7.16 0.40
CA ARG A 130 11.61 -7.74 1.55
C ARG A 130 13.06 -7.23 1.64
N LEU A 131 13.62 -7.22 2.84
CA LEU A 131 15.02 -6.81 3.07
C LEU A 131 16.05 -7.85 2.55
N ASP A 132 15.62 -9.10 2.47
CA ASP A 132 16.41 -10.26 2.06
C ASP A 132 16.13 -10.72 0.61
N ASP A 133 15.31 -9.97 -0.15
CA ASP A 133 14.92 -10.34 -1.50
C ASP A 133 15.79 -9.66 -2.57
N GLN A 134 15.98 -10.38 -3.67
CA GLN A 134 16.71 -9.90 -4.83
C GLN A 134 15.81 -9.40 -5.97
N LEU A 135 14.49 -9.54 -5.88
CA LEU A 135 13.57 -9.17 -6.95
C LEU A 135 13.70 -7.70 -7.37
N PRO A 136 13.71 -6.71 -6.46
CA PRO A 136 13.89 -5.32 -6.89
C PRO A 136 15.23 -5.07 -7.59
N SER A 137 16.30 -5.78 -7.19
CA SER A 137 17.60 -5.66 -7.86
C SER A 137 17.58 -6.28 -9.26
N GLN A 138 16.95 -7.43 -9.43
CA GLN A 138 16.76 -8.07 -10.74
C GLN A 138 15.93 -7.20 -11.69
N LEU A 139 14.91 -6.52 -11.19
CA LEU A 139 14.12 -5.57 -11.99
C LEU A 139 14.96 -4.37 -12.43
N ARG A 140 15.82 -3.82 -11.56
CA ARG A 140 16.76 -2.75 -11.93
C ARG A 140 17.74 -3.21 -13.00
N ASP A 141 18.34 -4.38 -12.83
CA ASP A 141 19.31 -4.95 -13.79
C ASP A 141 18.68 -5.20 -15.17
N ARG A 142 17.40 -5.56 -15.21
CA ARG A 142 16.59 -5.74 -16.43
C ARG A 142 16.06 -4.42 -17.00
N GLY A 143 16.27 -3.29 -16.34
CA GLY A 143 15.72 -1.99 -16.76
C GLY A 143 14.19 -1.92 -16.70
N VAL A 144 13.53 -2.71 -15.84
CA VAL A 144 12.09 -2.70 -15.67
C VAL A 144 11.70 -1.51 -14.77
N PRO A 145 10.88 -0.55 -15.28
CA PRO A 145 10.40 0.55 -14.46
C PRO A 145 9.62 0.04 -13.25
N HIS A 146 10.04 0.42 -12.03
CA HIS A 146 9.33 0.04 -10.82
C HIS A 146 9.53 1.04 -9.68
N SER A 147 8.57 1.07 -8.77
CA SER A 147 8.66 1.75 -7.49
C SER A 147 8.18 0.83 -6.36
N LEU A 148 8.69 1.04 -5.17
CA LEU A 148 8.26 0.33 -3.97
C LEU A 148 7.28 1.20 -3.17
N VAL A 149 6.34 0.56 -2.50
CA VAL A 149 5.35 1.25 -1.67
C VAL A 149 5.24 0.59 -0.30
N LEU A 150 5.14 1.40 0.78
CA LEU A 150 5.05 0.98 2.18
C LEU A 150 6.28 0.23 2.72
N ARG A 151 7.08 -0.36 1.86
CA ARG A 151 8.31 -1.09 2.18
C ARG A 151 9.42 -0.68 1.23
N THR A 152 10.68 -0.91 1.60
CA THR A 152 11.83 -0.58 0.76
C THR A 152 12.92 -1.63 0.87
N ASP A 153 13.70 -1.79 -0.22
CA ASP A 153 14.97 -2.52 -0.26
C ASP A 153 16.18 -1.58 0.02
N GLY A 154 15.92 -0.28 0.27
CA GLY A 154 16.93 0.75 0.49
C GLY A 154 17.65 1.22 -0.78
N LYS A 155 17.30 0.71 -1.97
CA LYS A 155 17.98 1.00 -3.24
C LYS A 155 17.04 1.43 -4.36
N SER A 156 15.82 0.90 -4.39
CA SER A 156 14.79 1.25 -5.38
C SER A 156 14.03 2.51 -4.98
N PRO A 157 13.49 3.27 -5.94
CA PRO A 157 12.58 4.38 -5.65
C PRO A 157 11.42 3.90 -4.77
N SER A 158 11.18 4.56 -3.64
CA SER A 158 10.23 4.08 -2.64
C SER A 158 9.34 5.19 -2.11
N ALA A 159 8.04 4.94 -1.96
CA ALA A 159 7.09 5.80 -1.28
C ALA A 159 6.66 5.16 0.05
N LEU A 160 6.99 5.80 1.16
CA LEU A 160 6.98 5.22 2.51
C LEU A 160 6.25 6.11 3.50
N GLY A 161 5.80 5.55 4.62
CA GLY A 161 5.59 6.29 5.85
C GLY A 161 6.91 6.42 6.62
N ASP A 162 7.05 7.42 7.49
CA ASP A 162 8.14 7.44 8.48
C ASP A 162 7.81 6.46 9.60
N ASP A 163 8.14 5.19 9.35
CA ASP A 163 7.85 4.08 10.25
C ASP A 163 8.62 4.18 11.58
N ILE A 164 9.81 4.79 11.58
CA ILE A 164 10.55 5.04 12.83
C ILE A 164 9.81 6.08 13.67
N GLN A 165 9.42 7.20 13.07
CA GLN A 165 8.67 8.23 13.76
C GLN A 165 7.29 7.72 14.21
N GLY A 166 6.61 6.91 13.39
CA GLY A 166 5.32 6.33 13.74
C GLY A 166 5.41 5.37 14.93
N GLY A 167 6.38 4.46 14.93
CA GLY A 167 6.64 3.58 16.10
C GLY A 167 7.02 4.35 17.36
N TYR A 168 7.78 5.46 17.19
CA TYR A 168 8.09 6.38 18.29
C TYR A 168 6.83 7.03 18.85
N LEU A 169 5.95 7.58 18.00
CA LEU A 169 4.71 8.24 18.43
C LEU A 169 3.80 7.29 19.20
N ALA A 170 3.60 6.06 18.70
CA ALA A 170 2.78 5.04 19.34
C ALA A 170 3.29 4.72 20.76
N THR A 171 4.60 4.50 20.88
CA THR A 171 5.23 4.12 22.15
C THR A 171 5.30 5.31 23.12
N ARG A 172 5.66 6.47 22.62
CA ARG A 172 5.72 7.71 23.43
C ARG A 172 4.36 8.04 24.04
N HIS A 173 3.27 7.86 23.29
CA HIS A 173 1.92 8.04 23.81
C HIS A 173 1.64 7.13 25.02
N LEU A 174 2.00 5.85 24.94
CA LEU A 174 1.83 4.93 26.07
C LEU A 174 2.69 5.35 27.28
N ILE A 175 3.91 5.82 27.04
CA ILE A 175 4.80 6.31 28.09
C ILE A 175 4.23 7.57 28.75
N ASP A 176 3.66 8.49 27.97
CA ASP A 176 3.04 9.73 28.46
C ASP A 176 1.75 9.47 29.25
N LEU A 177 1.08 8.34 28.98
CA LEU A 177 -0.03 7.83 29.79
C LEU A 177 0.43 7.13 31.10
N GLY A 178 1.72 7.06 31.37
CA GLY A 178 2.29 6.51 32.61
C GLY A 178 2.75 5.06 32.52
N HIS A 179 2.53 4.37 31.39
CA HIS A 179 2.97 2.99 31.23
C HIS A 179 4.50 2.88 31.19
N ARG A 180 5.02 1.82 31.84
CA ARG A 180 6.44 1.46 31.86
C ARG A 180 6.64 0.02 31.38
N ASP A 181 5.66 -0.83 31.63
CA ASP A 181 5.60 -2.21 31.20
C ASP A 181 4.86 -2.28 29.86
N ILE A 182 5.63 -2.11 28.78
CA ILE A 182 5.09 -1.98 27.41
C ILE A 182 5.57 -3.15 26.55
N GLY A 183 4.65 -3.94 26.02
CA GLY A 183 4.92 -5.00 25.04
C GLY A 183 4.83 -4.51 23.62
N LEU A 184 5.46 -5.27 22.70
CA LEU A 184 5.43 -5.03 21.26
C LEU A 184 4.97 -6.31 20.54
N VAL A 185 3.88 -6.23 19.79
CA VAL A 185 3.55 -7.23 18.78
C VAL A 185 4.13 -6.73 17.46
N ALA A 186 5.32 -7.26 17.13
CA ALA A 186 6.08 -6.89 15.96
C ALA A 186 5.60 -7.66 14.73
N GLY A 187 5.74 -7.06 13.57
CA GLY A 187 5.54 -7.75 12.29
C GLY A 187 6.77 -8.54 11.87
N PRO A 188 6.74 -9.15 10.67
CA PRO A 188 7.83 -9.97 10.16
C PRO A 188 9.13 -9.20 10.03
N SER A 189 10.22 -9.74 10.56
CA SER A 189 11.56 -9.11 10.60
C SER A 189 12.14 -8.85 9.21
N PHE A 190 11.71 -9.60 8.19
CA PHE A 190 12.13 -9.40 6.80
C PHE A 190 11.52 -8.14 6.15
N THR A 191 10.62 -7.41 6.80
CA THR A 191 10.03 -6.18 6.24
C THR A 191 10.66 -4.92 6.82
N SER A 192 10.97 -3.94 5.97
CA SER A 192 11.52 -2.66 6.42
C SER A 192 10.56 -1.92 7.35
N SER A 193 9.25 -1.97 7.08
CA SER A 193 8.24 -1.29 7.89
C SER A 193 8.17 -1.84 9.33
N ALA A 194 8.12 -3.17 9.53
CA ALA A 194 8.11 -3.76 10.88
C ALA A 194 9.39 -3.43 11.64
N ARG A 195 10.56 -3.62 10.98
CA ARG A 195 11.85 -3.29 11.57
C ARG A 195 11.92 -1.83 12.03
N ASP A 196 11.46 -0.90 11.20
CA ASP A 196 11.59 0.52 11.49
C ASP A 196 10.56 0.99 12.53
N ARG A 197 9.34 0.43 12.59
CA ARG A 197 8.40 0.62 13.72
C ARG A 197 8.97 0.11 15.03
N GLN A 198 9.62 -1.06 15.03
CA GLN A 198 10.32 -1.59 16.21
C GLN A 198 11.50 -0.68 16.64
N LYS A 199 12.26 -0.10 15.69
CA LYS A 199 13.30 0.90 16.04
C LYS A 199 12.69 2.12 16.73
N GLY A 200 11.55 2.61 16.23
CA GLY A 200 10.81 3.71 16.85
C GLY A 200 10.38 3.39 18.28
N PHE A 201 9.84 2.17 18.50
CA PHE A 201 9.52 1.66 19.83
C PHE A 201 10.74 1.68 20.76
N ARG A 202 11.85 1.06 20.35
CA ARG A 202 13.07 1.01 21.15
C ARG A 202 13.65 2.40 21.44
N LYS A 203 13.57 3.31 20.49
CA LYS A 203 14.00 4.71 20.64
C LYS A 203 13.21 5.41 21.74
N ALA A 204 11.87 5.33 21.71
CA ALA A 204 11.01 5.97 22.71
C ALA A 204 11.25 5.41 24.12
N MET A 205 11.40 4.08 24.27
CA MET A 205 11.73 3.41 25.53
C MET A 205 13.08 3.90 26.07
N SER A 206 14.12 3.89 25.23
CA SER A 206 15.49 4.31 25.61
C SER A 206 15.56 5.76 26.03
N GLU A 207 14.95 6.68 25.27
CA GLU A 207 14.93 8.12 25.60
C GLU A 207 14.19 8.41 26.91
N SER A 208 13.28 7.51 27.31
CA SER A 208 12.52 7.62 28.56
C SER A 208 13.15 6.86 29.72
N GLY A 209 14.35 6.27 29.53
CA GLY A 209 15.05 5.48 30.56
C GLY A 209 14.32 4.19 30.95
N ILE A 210 13.45 3.67 30.08
CA ILE A 210 12.67 2.45 30.35
C ILE A 210 13.36 1.27 29.65
N PRO A 211 13.74 0.21 30.39
CA PRO A 211 14.36 -0.95 29.78
C PRO A 211 13.37 -1.72 28.92
N VAL A 212 13.80 -2.13 27.74
CA VAL A 212 13.02 -3.01 26.87
C VAL A 212 13.12 -4.43 27.40
N ARG A 213 11.99 -5.06 27.65
CA ARG A 213 11.91 -6.49 28.03
C ARG A 213 11.80 -7.33 26.75
N GLU A 214 12.91 -7.94 26.34
CA GLU A 214 12.95 -8.73 25.09
C GLU A 214 11.88 -9.84 25.01
N PRO A 215 11.53 -10.56 26.11
CA PRO A 215 10.42 -11.54 26.07
C PRO A 215 9.04 -10.94 25.77
N TRP A 216 8.90 -9.62 25.82
CA TRP A 216 7.66 -8.93 25.48
C TRP A 216 7.65 -8.36 24.04
N ILE A 217 8.64 -8.70 23.26
CA ILE A 217 8.64 -8.46 21.80
C ILE A 217 8.33 -9.78 21.12
N ILE A 218 7.11 -9.87 20.57
CA ILE A 218 6.68 -11.07 19.85
C ILE A 218 6.68 -10.78 18.35
N GLU A 219 7.56 -11.44 17.61
CA GLU A 219 7.51 -11.42 16.15
C GLU A 219 6.34 -12.26 15.64
N SER A 220 5.60 -11.73 14.66
CA SER A 220 4.40 -12.37 14.12
C SER A 220 4.19 -12.05 12.64
N GLY A 221 3.21 -12.66 11.98
CA GLY A 221 2.68 -12.18 10.70
C GLY A 221 1.94 -10.84 10.84
N TYR A 222 1.28 -10.39 9.77
CA TYR A 222 0.49 -9.14 9.80
C TYR A 222 -1.02 -9.36 9.98
N GLY A 223 -1.48 -10.61 10.06
CA GLY A 223 -2.89 -10.97 10.14
C GLY A 223 -3.49 -10.86 11.55
N ILE A 224 -4.81 -10.89 11.61
CA ILE A 224 -5.56 -10.83 12.87
C ILE A 224 -5.26 -12.06 13.73
N GLU A 225 -5.20 -13.24 13.13
CA GLU A 225 -4.90 -14.51 13.80
C GLU A 225 -3.51 -14.48 14.45
N ALA A 226 -2.50 -13.98 13.71
CA ALA A 226 -1.14 -13.82 14.24
C ALA A 226 -1.10 -12.81 15.41
N GLY A 227 -1.92 -11.76 15.36
CA GLY A 227 -2.10 -10.82 16.46
C GLY A 227 -2.73 -11.46 17.70
N GLU A 228 -3.70 -12.35 17.49
CA GLU A 228 -4.33 -13.09 18.59
C GLU A 228 -3.35 -14.07 19.27
N GLU A 229 -2.60 -14.83 18.48
CA GLU A 229 -1.56 -15.73 19.00
C GLU A 229 -0.49 -14.96 19.79
N ALA A 230 0.02 -13.86 19.26
CA ALA A 230 0.98 -12.99 19.93
C ALA A 230 0.40 -12.35 21.21
N GLY A 231 -0.88 -11.92 21.16
CA GLY A 231 -1.59 -11.37 22.30
C GLY A 231 -1.75 -12.41 23.42
N LEU A 232 -2.14 -13.63 23.10
CA LEU A 232 -2.22 -14.73 24.05
C LEU A 232 -0.85 -15.02 24.68
N ALA A 233 0.21 -15.07 23.86
CA ALA A 233 1.57 -15.31 24.35
C ALA A 233 2.05 -14.24 25.33
N LEU A 234 1.72 -12.96 25.10
CA LEU A 234 2.06 -11.85 25.99
C LEU A 234 1.21 -11.83 27.26
N LEU A 235 -0.11 -11.97 27.12
CA LEU A 235 -1.06 -11.71 28.20
C LEU A 235 -1.27 -12.91 29.14
N SER A 236 -0.82 -14.11 28.76
CA SER A 236 -0.87 -15.31 29.62
C SER A 236 0.34 -15.45 30.53
N GLN A 237 1.35 -14.57 30.45
CA GLN A 237 2.53 -14.60 31.31
C GLN A 237 2.18 -14.15 32.74
N ASN A 238 2.94 -14.62 33.73
CA ASN A 238 2.78 -14.18 35.11
C ASN A 238 3.07 -12.69 35.26
N GLU A 239 4.19 -12.23 34.69
CA GLU A 239 4.49 -10.80 34.49
C GLU A 239 4.09 -10.44 33.07
N LYS A 240 3.14 -9.54 32.91
CA LYS A 240 2.59 -9.13 31.61
C LYS A 240 2.61 -7.62 31.45
N PRO A 241 2.69 -7.14 30.21
CA PRO A 241 2.66 -5.70 29.95
C PRO A 241 1.31 -5.09 30.32
N THR A 242 1.33 -3.84 30.78
CA THR A 242 0.15 -3.00 31.03
C THR A 242 -0.31 -2.27 29.78
N ALA A 243 0.55 -2.21 28.77
CA ALA A 243 0.26 -1.64 27.46
C ALA A 243 0.95 -2.41 26.35
N ILE A 244 0.32 -2.45 25.18
CA ILE A 244 0.87 -3.11 23.97
C ILE A 244 0.83 -2.14 22.80
N PHE A 245 1.96 -2.03 22.09
CA PHE A 245 2.01 -1.49 20.75
C PHE A 245 1.97 -2.64 19.75
N ALA A 246 0.94 -2.71 18.92
CA ALA A 246 0.85 -3.62 17.79
C ALA A 246 1.20 -2.85 16.50
N VAL A 247 2.14 -3.37 15.72
CA VAL A 247 2.72 -2.62 14.57
C VAL A 247 1.77 -2.45 13.39
N ASN A 248 0.56 -3.00 13.44
CA ASN A 248 -0.57 -2.66 12.57
C ASN A 248 -1.91 -2.89 13.28
N ASP A 249 -2.99 -2.38 12.69
CA ASP A 249 -4.33 -2.48 13.28
C ASP A 249 -4.90 -3.91 13.23
N ASN A 250 -4.56 -4.73 12.25
CA ASN A 250 -4.98 -6.13 12.21
C ASN A 250 -4.40 -6.91 13.40
N LEU A 251 -3.12 -6.71 13.70
CA LEU A 251 -2.49 -7.26 14.90
C LEU A 251 -3.16 -6.75 16.18
N ALA A 252 -3.47 -5.45 16.24
CA ALA A 252 -4.17 -4.87 17.39
C ALA A 252 -5.56 -5.49 17.58
N ILE A 253 -6.31 -5.75 16.51
CA ILE A 253 -7.60 -6.45 16.55
C ILE A 253 -7.42 -7.86 17.10
N GLY A 254 -6.37 -8.57 16.67
CA GLY A 254 -6.02 -9.89 17.22
C GLY A 254 -5.70 -9.84 18.72
N VAL A 255 -4.91 -8.85 19.15
CA VAL A 255 -4.63 -8.62 20.59
C VAL A 255 -5.91 -8.34 21.38
N MET A 256 -6.87 -7.58 20.80
CA MET A 256 -8.18 -7.39 21.44
C MET A 256 -8.95 -8.71 21.62
N ALA A 257 -8.90 -9.61 20.62
CA ALA A 257 -9.52 -10.92 20.72
C ALA A 257 -8.86 -11.77 21.82
N ALA A 258 -7.53 -11.78 21.91
CA ALA A 258 -6.78 -12.45 22.96
C ALA A 258 -7.13 -11.89 24.35
N ALA A 259 -7.15 -10.56 24.50
CA ALA A 259 -7.52 -9.91 25.75
C ALA A 259 -8.94 -10.29 26.19
N HIS A 260 -9.90 -10.27 25.26
CA HIS A 260 -11.28 -10.67 25.53
C HIS A 260 -11.38 -12.14 26.04
N ARG A 261 -10.67 -13.08 25.40
CA ARG A 261 -10.63 -14.49 25.84
C ARG A 261 -10.05 -14.67 27.25
N LEU A 262 -9.14 -13.80 27.65
CA LEU A 262 -8.49 -13.83 28.97
C LEU A 262 -9.23 -12.97 30.02
N GLY A 263 -10.37 -12.37 29.68
CA GLY A 263 -11.12 -11.48 30.56
C GLY A 263 -10.42 -10.16 30.88
N ILE A 264 -9.49 -9.73 30.01
CA ILE A 264 -8.74 -8.47 30.14
C ILE A 264 -9.47 -7.37 29.37
N GLU A 265 -9.74 -6.24 30.01
CA GLU A 265 -10.49 -5.13 29.42
C GLU A 265 -9.52 -4.12 28.78
N VAL A 266 -9.50 -4.12 27.42
CA VAL A 266 -8.79 -3.11 26.65
C VAL A 266 -9.44 -1.73 26.87
N GLY A 267 -8.62 -0.69 27.07
CA GLY A 267 -9.10 0.64 27.41
C GLY A 267 -9.47 0.83 28.89
N LYS A 268 -9.18 -0.18 29.75
CA LYS A 268 -9.31 -0.08 31.20
C LYS A 268 -8.06 -0.63 31.92
N THR A 269 -7.83 -1.95 31.82
CA THR A 269 -6.70 -2.63 32.46
C THR A 269 -5.53 -2.89 31.53
N LEU A 270 -5.76 -2.81 30.21
CA LEU A 270 -4.75 -2.91 29.17
C LEU A 270 -4.89 -1.75 28.20
N SER A 271 -3.83 -1.00 27.98
CA SER A 271 -3.74 -0.03 26.89
C SER A 271 -3.24 -0.68 25.61
N LEU A 272 -3.83 -0.32 24.46
CA LEU A 272 -3.47 -0.85 23.17
C LEU A 272 -3.39 0.26 22.11
N VAL A 273 -2.30 0.26 21.35
CA VAL A 273 -2.10 1.16 20.21
C VAL A 273 -1.83 0.33 18.97
N GLY A 274 -2.52 0.66 17.87
CA GLY A 274 -2.33 0.09 16.55
C GLY A 274 -1.55 1.01 15.62
N TYR A 275 -1.56 0.70 14.32
CA TYR A 275 -0.86 1.43 13.28
C TYR A 275 -1.57 1.26 11.93
N ASN A 276 -1.62 2.28 11.13
CA ASN A 276 -2.24 2.51 9.83
C ASN A 276 -3.57 3.27 9.90
N ASP A 277 -4.25 3.27 11.01
CA ASP A 277 -5.57 3.88 11.23
C ASP A 277 -6.59 3.47 10.15
N ILE A 278 -6.75 2.14 9.96
CA ILE A 278 -7.73 1.61 9.01
C ILE A 278 -9.16 2.04 9.42
N PRO A 279 -10.12 2.14 8.46
CA PRO A 279 -11.47 2.63 8.75
C PRO A 279 -12.19 1.87 9.88
N LEU A 280 -11.85 0.60 10.10
CA LEU A 280 -12.42 -0.23 11.17
C LEU A 280 -11.93 0.22 12.55
N ALA A 281 -10.71 0.74 12.69
CA ALA A 281 -10.11 1.12 13.98
C ALA A 281 -11.00 2.05 14.81
N SER A 282 -11.68 3.02 14.16
CA SER A 282 -12.59 3.95 14.83
C SER A 282 -13.99 3.38 15.14
N ARG A 283 -14.33 2.20 14.60
CA ARG A 283 -15.65 1.57 14.66
C ARG A 283 -15.71 0.32 15.51
N LEU A 284 -14.58 -0.07 16.10
CA LEU A 284 -14.54 -1.19 17.05
C LEU A 284 -15.35 -0.83 18.32
N PRO A 285 -15.87 -1.83 19.05
CA PRO A 285 -16.55 -1.61 20.33
C PRO A 285 -15.74 -0.77 21.33
N VAL A 286 -14.41 -0.98 21.34
CA VAL A 286 -13.44 -0.10 21.97
C VAL A 286 -12.64 0.55 20.82
N PRO A 287 -12.92 1.81 20.44
CA PRO A 287 -12.22 2.49 19.36
C PRO A 287 -10.69 2.47 19.57
N LEU A 288 -9.96 2.01 18.56
CA LEU A 288 -8.52 1.78 18.63
C LEU A 288 -7.73 3.08 18.43
N THR A 289 -6.90 3.42 19.41
CA THR A 289 -5.83 4.41 19.24
C THR A 289 -4.85 3.86 18.19
N SER A 290 -4.59 4.63 17.14
CA SER A 290 -3.75 4.15 16.04
C SER A 290 -2.90 5.27 15.45
N VAL A 291 -1.79 4.90 14.82
CA VAL A 291 -0.95 5.82 14.04
C VAL A 291 -1.51 5.90 12.63
N TYR A 292 -1.98 7.06 12.24
CA TYR A 292 -2.48 7.33 10.89
C TYR A 292 -1.34 7.47 9.88
N ILE A 293 -1.52 6.86 8.71
CA ILE A 293 -0.64 6.95 7.54
C ILE A 293 -1.44 7.46 6.34
N PRO A 294 -0.99 8.53 5.66
CA PRO A 294 -1.72 9.12 4.53
C PRO A 294 -1.52 8.30 3.25
N PHE A 295 -2.30 7.23 3.05
CA PHE A 295 -2.19 6.32 1.89
C PHE A 295 -2.37 7.03 0.55
N ASP A 296 -3.27 8.01 0.44
CA ASP A 296 -3.47 8.78 -0.79
C ASP A 296 -2.18 9.49 -1.22
N TYR A 297 -1.48 10.12 -0.28
CA TYR A 297 -0.20 10.78 -0.54
C TYR A 297 0.88 9.77 -0.96
N ILE A 298 0.99 8.65 -0.23
CA ILE A 298 1.97 7.59 -0.53
C ILE A 298 1.70 7.01 -1.92
N ALA A 299 0.44 6.74 -2.27
CA ALA A 299 0.05 6.25 -3.58
C ALA A 299 0.41 7.23 -4.70
N GLN A 300 0.14 8.53 -4.49
CA GLN A 300 0.55 9.57 -5.43
C GLN A 300 2.05 9.57 -5.66
N GLN A 301 2.84 9.52 -4.57
CA GLN A 301 4.30 9.49 -4.68
C GLN A 301 4.80 8.23 -5.38
N ALA A 302 4.20 7.05 -5.12
CA ALA A 302 4.59 5.79 -5.76
C ALA A 302 4.34 5.83 -7.28
N VAL A 303 3.18 6.34 -7.71
CA VAL A 303 2.86 6.50 -9.14
C VAL A 303 3.77 7.55 -9.79
N ASP A 304 4.00 8.69 -9.15
CA ASP A 304 4.87 9.75 -9.68
C ASP A 304 6.33 9.26 -9.78
N LEU A 305 6.83 8.46 -8.83
CA LEU A 305 8.14 7.82 -8.92
C LEU A 305 8.22 6.84 -10.08
N LEU A 306 7.19 6.01 -10.28
CA LEU A 306 7.15 5.05 -11.37
C LEU A 306 7.16 5.73 -12.75
N LEU A 307 6.38 6.80 -12.91
CA LEU A 307 6.18 7.48 -14.20
C LEU A 307 7.24 8.56 -14.48
N SER A 308 8.17 8.80 -13.56
CA SER A 308 9.24 9.80 -13.78
C SER A 308 10.35 9.23 -14.65
N ASP A 309 10.74 9.98 -15.70
CA ASP A 309 11.85 9.64 -16.60
C ASP A 309 13.25 9.71 -15.93
N LYS A 310 13.32 10.14 -14.67
CA LYS A 310 14.58 10.43 -13.97
C LYS A 310 14.96 9.30 -13.00
N HIS A 311 15.39 8.17 -13.51
CA HIS A 311 16.07 7.15 -12.70
C HIS A 311 17.60 7.33 -12.77
N SER A 312 18.11 8.52 -12.54
CA SER A 312 19.55 8.79 -12.52
C SER A 312 20.10 8.79 -11.09
N GLY A 313 20.65 7.68 -10.67
CA GLY A 313 21.84 7.61 -9.81
C GLY A 313 21.68 7.51 -8.31
N SER A 314 20.58 7.86 -7.66
CA SER A 314 20.41 7.71 -6.22
C SER A 314 19.02 7.22 -5.86
N PRO A 315 18.86 6.37 -4.84
CA PRO A 315 17.54 5.93 -4.40
C PRO A 315 16.73 7.14 -3.92
N ILE A 316 15.56 7.36 -4.53
CA ILE A 316 14.67 8.45 -4.17
C ILE A 316 13.60 7.88 -3.22
N ASN A 317 13.70 8.22 -1.94
CA ASN A 317 12.66 7.93 -0.98
C ASN A 317 11.74 9.15 -0.81
N ARG A 318 10.44 8.93 -0.99
CA ARG A 318 9.39 9.88 -0.63
C ARG A 318 8.74 9.41 0.66
N VAL A 319 8.85 10.20 1.70
CA VAL A 319 8.43 9.82 3.05
C VAL A 319 7.26 10.68 3.49
N ALA A 320 6.16 10.03 3.89
CA ALA A 320 4.98 10.66 4.47
C ALA A 320 5.08 10.68 6.00
N MET A 321 4.72 11.81 6.61
CA MET A 321 4.74 11.94 8.07
C MET A 321 3.51 11.28 8.68
N PRO A 322 3.71 10.41 9.70
CA PRO A 322 2.62 9.81 10.46
C PRO A 322 2.06 10.79 11.49
N SER A 323 0.84 10.52 11.96
CA SER A 323 0.25 11.19 13.11
C SER A 323 -0.48 10.21 14.02
N LEU A 324 -0.45 10.43 15.32
CA LEU A 324 -1.20 9.59 16.25
C LEU A 324 -2.65 10.07 16.35
N ILE A 325 -3.59 9.13 16.33
CA ILE A 325 -5.02 9.37 16.56
C ILE A 325 -5.44 8.69 17.85
N PRO A 326 -5.43 9.40 19.00
CA PRO A 326 -5.84 8.83 20.28
C PRO A 326 -7.33 8.49 20.29
N ARG A 327 -7.66 7.32 20.89
CA ARG A 327 -9.02 6.83 21.11
C ARG A 327 -9.12 6.08 22.45
N SER A 328 -10.21 5.33 22.63
CA SER A 328 -10.53 4.70 23.93
C SER A 328 -9.70 3.47 24.29
N SER A 329 -8.94 2.91 23.35
CA SER A 329 -8.12 1.71 23.62
C SER A 329 -6.88 1.96 24.45
N SER A 330 -6.50 3.24 24.68
CA SER A 330 -5.36 3.62 25.49
C SER A 330 -5.79 4.61 26.58
N VAL A 331 -5.43 4.32 27.82
CA VAL A 331 -5.84 5.06 29.03
C VAL A 331 -4.65 5.28 29.95
N ARG A 332 -4.80 6.23 30.89
CA ARG A 332 -3.75 6.45 31.91
C ARG A 332 -3.55 5.20 32.76
N HIS A 333 -2.30 4.88 32.99
CA HIS A 333 -1.92 3.88 33.97
C HIS A 333 -2.00 4.50 35.37
N ILE A 334 -2.81 3.89 36.25
CA ILE A 334 -3.04 4.33 37.65
C ILE A 334 -2.24 3.47 38.59
#